data_b7d42136b1f9d0ccf94f22d08a04f590
#
_entry.id   b7d42136b1f9d0ccf94f22d08a04f590
#
_cell.length_a   1.000
_cell.length_b   1.000
_cell.length_c   1.000
_cell.angle_alpha   90.00
_cell.angle_beta   90.00
_cell.angle_gamma   90.00
#
_symmetry.space_group_name_H-M   'P 1'
#
loop_
_entity.id
_entity.type
_entity.pdbx_description
1 polymer ?
#
loop_
_entity_poly.entity_id
_entity_poly.type
_entity_poly.pdbx_seq_one_letter_code
_entity_poly.pdbx_strand_id
1 'polypeptide(L)'
;KKYEDLYDTQVEGGKGKLKQADRERSLQALMTTNLLKRLESSVEAFRLTLKSLHDNHARTLSKINSFRVTGDAGSVSDWTDSLANLEAEEDDIPVPDDAEIGGKVKINLADMDLPSWEHDLKVDLEVINALLESMAKVTPEDDAKLQHLKALILSKIENPINDGNRKVLVFTAFADTANYLYNNLA
;
A
#
# COMPACT_ATOMS: atom_id res chain seq x y z
N LYS A 1 1.12 23.49 -0.76
CA LYS A 1 2.53 23.62 -0.28
C LYS A 1 3.00 25.06 -0.49
N LYS A 2 3.77 25.61 0.48
CA LYS A 2 4.22 27.00 0.41
C LYS A 2 5.47 27.18 -0.47
N TYR A 3 6.23 26.09 -0.67
CA TYR A 3 7.51 26.06 -1.39
C TYR A 3 7.64 24.80 -2.25
N GLU A 4 6.71 24.59 -3.18
CA GLU A 4 6.72 23.39 -4.05
C GLU A 4 8.01 23.21 -4.83
N ASP A 5 8.55 24.33 -5.36
CA ASP A 5 9.76 24.30 -6.19
C ASP A 5 11.03 23.82 -5.45
N LEU A 6 11.03 23.83 -4.11
CA LEU A 6 12.15 23.34 -3.29
C LEU A 6 12.24 21.81 -3.31
N TYR A 7 11.16 21.14 -3.63
CA TYR A 7 11.05 19.69 -3.60
C TYR A 7 11.06 19.06 -5.00
N ASP A 8 11.29 19.88 -6.04
CA ASP A 8 11.52 19.39 -7.39
C ASP A 8 12.85 18.61 -7.46
N THR A 9 12.82 17.42 -8.03
CA THR A 9 14.00 16.58 -8.20
C THR A 9 14.55 16.66 -9.61
N GLN A 10 15.89 16.59 -9.75
CA GLN A 10 16.52 16.45 -11.07
C GLN A 10 16.41 14.99 -11.53
N VAL A 11 16.00 14.81 -12.79
CA VAL A 11 15.98 13.48 -13.41
C VAL A 11 17.43 13.06 -13.70
N GLU A 12 17.80 11.83 -13.30
CA GLU A 12 19.09 11.24 -13.68
C GLU A 12 19.23 11.18 -15.20
N GLY A 13 20.27 11.82 -15.73
CA GLY A 13 20.46 11.99 -17.18
C GLY A 13 20.41 13.45 -17.68
N GLY A 14 20.09 14.40 -16.81
CA GLY A 14 20.56 15.80 -16.92
C GLY A 14 19.76 16.77 -17.76
N LYS A 15 18.55 16.46 -18.27
CA LYS A 15 17.79 17.40 -19.11
C LYS A 15 16.34 17.69 -18.66
N GLY A 16 15.96 17.37 -17.43
CA GLY A 16 14.62 17.69 -16.93
C GLY A 16 14.55 17.77 -15.41
N LYS A 17 13.60 18.56 -14.91
CA LYS A 17 13.19 18.53 -13.50
C LYS A 17 11.86 17.79 -13.42
N LEU A 18 11.75 16.79 -12.54
CA LEU A 18 10.48 16.20 -12.19
C LEU A 18 9.81 17.10 -11.15
N LYS A 19 8.68 17.70 -11.53
CA LYS A 19 7.92 18.55 -10.63
C LYS A 19 7.30 17.71 -9.52
N GLN A 20 7.32 18.24 -8.30
CA GLN A 20 6.70 17.60 -7.15
C GLN A 20 5.23 17.20 -7.42
N ALA A 21 4.46 18.10 -8.06
CA ALA A 21 3.06 17.83 -8.39
C ALA A 21 2.85 16.65 -9.38
N ASP A 22 3.78 16.47 -10.34
CA ASP A 22 3.69 15.37 -11.30
C ASP A 22 4.07 14.04 -10.64
N ARG A 23 5.06 14.08 -9.74
CA ARG A 23 5.41 12.91 -8.92
C ARG A 23 4.24 12.48 -8.03
N GLU A 24 3.62 13.40 -7.32
CA GLU A 24 2.46 13.10 -6.46
C GLU A 24 1.29 12.50 -7.25
N ARG A 25 1.02 13.01 -8.46
CA ARG A 25 -0.03 12.47 -9.33
C ARG A 25 0.28 11.05 -9.79
N SER A 26 1.53 10.79 -10.17
CA SER A 26 1.97 9.45 -10.58
C SER A 26 1.89 8.46 -9.42
N LEU A 27 2.32 8.87 -8.22
CA LEU A 27 2.22 8.06 -7.02
C LEU A 27 0.76 7.76 -6.64
N GLN A 28 -0.13 8.73 -6.74
CA GLN A 28 -1.56 8.53 -6.49
C GLN A 28 -2.16 7.48 -7.43
N ALA A 29 -1.81 7.54 -8.72
CA ALA A 29 -2.27 6.55 -9.70
C ALA A 29 -1.72 5.15 -9.39
N LEU A 30 -0.44 5.05 -9.03
CA LEU A 30 0.21 3.81 -8.63
C LEU A 30 -0.43 3.21 -7.37
N MET A 31 -0.64 4.02 -6.32
CA MET A 31 -1.34 3.61 -5.10
C MET A 31 -2.72 3.04 -5.38
N THR A 32 -3.51 3.73 -6.21
CA THR A 32 -4.85 3.28 -6.57
C THR A 32 -4.80 1.91 -7.25
N THR A 33 -3.88 1.75 -8.21
CA THR A 33 -3.69 0.48 -8.92
C THR A 33 -3.28 -0.64 -7.96
N ASN A 34 -2.36 -0.35 -7.06
CA ASN A 34 -1.87 -1.32 -6.07
C ASN A 34 -2.97 -1.77 -5.10
N LEU A 35 -3.75 -0.82 -4.57
CA LEU A 35 -4.90 -1.13 -3.71
C LEU A 35 -5.90 -2.06 -4.41
N LEU A 36 -6.22 -1.78 -5.68
CA LEU A 36 -7.13 -2.62 -6.46
C LEU A 36 -6.57 -4.02 -6.71
N LYS A 37 -5.30 -4.13 -7.09
CA LYS A 37 -4.64 -5.44 -7.27
C LYS A 37 -4.60 -6.27 -5.99
N ARG A 38 -4.34 -5.63 -4.84
CA ARG A 38 -4.35 -6.31 -3.55
C ARG A 38 -5.75 -6.79 -3.18
N LEU A 39 -6.79 -5.98 -3.42
CA LEU A 39 -8.18 -6.38 -3.24
C LEU A 39 -8.57 -7.56 -4.16
N GLU A 40 -8.13 -7.51 -5.42
CA GLU A 40 -8.31 -8.62 -6.36
C GLU A 40 -7.57 -9.88 -5.92
N SER A 41 -6.43 -9.75 -5.28
CA SER A 41 -5.65 -10.90 -4.82
C SER A 41 -6.33 -11.59 -3.64
N SER A 42 -6.51 -10.90 -2.52
CA SER A 42 -7.25 -11.40 -1.36
C SER A 42 -7.75 -10.27 -0.46
N VAL A 43 -8.82 -10.55 0.28
CA VAL A 43 -9.36 -9.63 1.31
C VAL A 43 -8.29 -9.32 2.36
N GLU A 44 -7.47 -10.31 2.72
CA GLU A 44 -6.42 -10.13 3.73
C GLU A 44 -5.29 -9.22 3.24
N ALA A 45 -4.80 -9.39 1.99
CA ALA A 45 -3.78 -8.51 1.43
C ALA A 45 -4.28 -7.05 1.38
N PHE A 46 -5.54 -6.82 1.03
CA PHE A 46 -6.15 -5.49 1.05
C PHE A 46 -6.26 -4.93 2.46
N ARG A 47 -6.71 -5.75 3.44
CA ARG A 47 -6.82 -5.37 4.86
C ARG A 47 -5.47 -4.92 5.44
N LEU A 48 -4.40 -5.68 5.18
CA LEU A 48 -3.05 -5.35 5.64
C LEU A 48 -2.54 -4.04 5.03
N THR A 49 -2.84 -3.79 3.75
CA THR A 49 -2.51 -2.53 3.10
C THR A 49 -3.25 -1.35 3.71
N LEU A 50 -4.56 -1.47 3.96
CA LEU A 50 -5.34 -0.43 4.64
C LEU A 50 -4.80 -0.15 6.04
N LYS A 51 -4.39 -1.18 6.77
CA LYS A 51 -3.78 -1.02 8.10
C LYS A 51 -2.46 -0.27 8.03
N SER A 52 -1.61 -0.59 7.06
CA SER A 52 -0.35 0.15 6.83
C SER A 52 -0.61 1.63 6.50
N LEU A 53 -1.59 1.92 5.64
CA LEU A 53 -2.01 3.29 5.35
C LEU A 53 -2.53 4.03 6.59
N HIS A 54 -3.38 3.37 7.37
CA HIS A 54 -3.88 3.92 8.64
C HIS A 54 -2.73 4.31 9.57
N ASP A 55 -1.78 3.39 9.80
CA ASP A 55 -0.67 3.61 10.72
C ASP A 55 0.25 4.74 10.24
N ASN A 56 0.42 4.89 8.93
CA ASN A 56 1.18 6.00 8.34
C ASN A 56 0.49 7.35 8.54
N HIS A 57 -0.83 7.43 8.32
CA HIS A 57 -1.62 8.65 8.56
C HIS A 57 -1.58 9.04 10.04
N ALA A 58 -1.82 8.09 10.94
CA ALA A 58 -1.79 8.31 12.37
C ALA A 58 -0.40 8.80 12.86
N ARG A 59 0.66 8.21 12.33
CA ARG A 59 2.05 8.59 12.62
C ARG A 59 2.36 10.00 12.15
N THR A 60 1.89 10.37 10.95
CA THR A 60 2.06 11.71 10.40
C THR A 60 1.30 12.75 11.22
N LEU A 61 0.06 12.47 11.61
CA LEU A 61 -0.70 13.34 12.53
C LEU A 61 0.00 13.55 13.87
N SER A 62 0.56 12.49 14.44
CA SER A 62 1.32 12.57 15.68
C SER A 62 2.55 13.49 15.52
N LYS A 63 3.27 13.41 14.40
CA LYS A 63 4.40 14.30 14.10
C LYS A 63 3.96 15.76 13.94
N ILE A 64 2.85 16.03 13.25
CA ILE A 64 2.29 17.38 13.12
C ILE A 64 1.95 17.97 14.50
N ASN A 65 1.32 17.18 15.36
CA ASN A 65 0.96 17.61 16.71
C ASN A 65 2.20 17.88 17.56
N SER A 66 3.21 17.02 17.50
CA SER A 66 4.48 17.22 18.21
C SER A 66 5.19 18.50 17.74
N PHE A 67 5.24 18.73 16.43
CA PHE A 67 5.83 19.94 15.86
C PHE A 67 5.12 21.21 16.34
N ARG A 68 3.80 21.22 16.45
CA ARG A 68 3.04 22.37 16.99
C ARG A 68 3.34 22.68 18.45
N VAL A 69 3.63 21.64 19.24
CA VAL A 69 3.91 21.79 20.68
C VAL A 69 5.36 22.19 20.92
N THR A 70 6.31 21.58 20.22
CA THR A 70 7.74 21.76 20.48
C THR A 70 8.38 22.83 19.61
N GLY A 71 7.78 23.19 18.47
CA GLY A 71 8.40 24.07 17.47
C GLY A 71 9.64 23.47 16.81
N ASP A 72 9.98 22.21 17.12
CA ASP A 72 11.13 21.55 16.54
C ASP A 72 10.84 21.21 15.08
N ALA A 73 11.75 21.59 14.19
CA ALA A 73 11.64 21.38 12.74
C ALA A 73 11.73 19.89 12.39
N GLY A 74 10.66 19.16 12.68
CA GLY A 74 10.51 17.77 12.27
C GLY A 74 10.43 17.64 10.76
N SER A 75 10.97 16.55 10.23
CA SER A 75 10.76 16.15 8.84
C SER A 75 9.87 14.93 8.77
N VAL A 76 9.04 14.87 7.75
CA VAL A 76 8.26 13.68 7.41
C VAL A 76 8.90 13.06 6.19
N SER A 77 9.23 11.78 6.28
CA SER A 77 9.58 11.01 5.09
C SER A 77 8.36 10.98 4.16
N ASP A 78 8.61 11.10 2.88
CA ASP A 78 7.56 10.99 1.89
C ASP A 78 6.87 9.61 2.04
N TRP A 79 5.59 9.56 1.74
CA TRP A 79 4.73 8.36 1.78
C TRP A 79 5.26 7.19 0.96
N THR A 80 6.15 7.50 0.05
CA THR A 80 6.82 6.56 -0.85
C THR A 80 7.65 5.49 -0.13
N ASP A 81 8.18 5.77 1.07
CA ASP A 81 8.90 4.75 1.86
C ASP A 81 7.99 3.59 2.26
N SER A 82 6.72 3.89 2.53
CA SER A 82 5.73 2.87 2.91
C SER A 82 5.20 2.12 1.70
N LEU A 83 5.12 2.79 0.54
CA LEU A 83 4.74 2.17 -0.72
C LEU A 83 5.85 1.28 -1.27
N ALA A 84 7.11 1.76 -1.26
CA ALA A 84 8.26 0.97 -1.66
C ALA A 84 8.39 -0.32 -0.86
N ASN A 85 8.08 -0.29 0.45
CA ASN A 85 8.05 -1.50 1.27
C ASN A 85 6.89 -2.45 0.92
N LEU A 86 5.76 -1.92 0.44
CA LEU A 86 4.64 -2.74 -0.06
C LEU A 86 4.94 -3.30 -1.46
N GLU A 87 5.76 -2.61 -2.25
CA GLU A 87 6.14 -3.02 -3.61
C GLU A 87 7.35 -3.97 -3.62
N ALA A 88 8.24 -3.89 -2.63
CA ALA A 88 9.40 -4.78 -2.51
C ALA A 88 9.03 -6.26 -2.34
N GLU A 89 7.75 -6.57 -2.09
CA GLU A 89 7.22 -7.92 -2.08
C GLU A 89 6.72 -8.39 -3.45
N GLU A 90 6.75 -7.52 -4.49
CA GLU A 90 6.32 -7.82 -5.85
C GLU A 90 7.54 -7.90 -6.79
N ASP A 91 8.04 -9.12 -7.03
CA ASP A 91 9.20 -9.37 -7.90
C ASP A 91 8.98 -9.01 -9.40
N ASP A 92 7.78 -8.62 -9.84
CA ASP A 92 7.43 -8.54 -11.26
C ASP A 92 6.82 -7.22 -11.76
N ILE A 93 6.67 -6.18 -10.94
CA ILE A 93 6.23 -4.88 -11.44
C ILE A 93 7.46 -4.01 -11.69
N PRO A 94 7.71 -3.54 -12.94
CA PRO A 94 8.73 -2.53 -13.17
C PRO A 94 8.34 -1.29 -12.34
N VAL A 95 8.99 -1.13 -11.20
CA VAL A 95 8.93 0.12 -10.44
C VAL A 95 9.58 1.15 -11.36
N PRO A 96 8.92 2.24 -11.75
CA PRO A 96 9.57 3.31 -12.48
C PRO A 96 10.80 3.75 -11.68
N ASP A 97 11.93 3.98 -12.34
CA ASP A 97 13.17 4.45 -11.71
C ASP A 97 12.97 5.65 -10.77
N ASP A 98 11.87 6.38 -10.98
CA ASP A 98 11.41 7.53 -10.20
C ASP A 98 10.85 7.14 -8.82
N ALA A 99 10.39 5.90 -8.61
CA ALA A 99 9.85 5.45 -7.32
C ALA A 99 10.96 5.21 -6.28
N GLU A 100 12.18 4.93 -6.72
CA GLU A 100 13.37 4.92 -5.85
C GLU A 100 13.72 6.32 -5.29
N ILE A 101 13.24 7.38 -5.94
CA ILE A 101 13.48 8.78 -5.55
C ILE A 101 12.60 9.17 -4.35
N GLY A 102 11.45 8.54 -4.18
CA GLY A 102 10.46 8.91 -3.18
C GLY A 102 10.94 8.79 -1.74
N GLY A 103 11.69 7.76 -1.40
CA GLY A 103 12.22 7.54 -0.04
C GLY A 103 13.33 8.51 0.37
N LYS A 104 13.86 9.30 -0.55
CA LYS A 104 14.97 10.24 -0.30
C LYS A 104 14.53 11.67 -0.05
N VAL A 105 13.29 12.03 -0.36
CA VAL A 105 12.79 13.40 -0.21
C VAL A 105 12.15 13.57 1.16
N LYS A 106 12.80 14.36 2.04
CA LYS A 106 12.27 14.74 3.34
C LYS A 106 11.62 16.11 3.23
N ILE A 107 10.34 16.18 3.53
CA ILE A 107 9.58 17.43 3.54
C ILE A 107 9.62 18.03 4.93
N ASN A 108 10.06 19.29 5.03
CA ASN A 108 10.07 20.02 6.28
C ASN A 108 8.64 20.46 6.64
N LEU A 109 8.21 20.17 7.87
CA LEU A 109 6.87 20.53 8.34
C LEU A 109 6.64 22.06 8.36
N ALA A 110 7.70 22.87 8.52
CA ALA A 110 7.60 24.30 8.46
C ALA A 110 7.19 24.85 7.08
N ASP A 111 7.42 24.07 6.01
CA ASP A 111 7.10 24.46 4.63
C ASP A 111 5.69 24.04 4.21
N MET A 112 4.96 23.37 5.10
CA MET A 112 3.64 22.79 4.81
C MET A 112 2.51 23.67 5.35
N ASP A 113 1.35 23.64 4.68
CA ASP A 113 0.08 24.10 5.22
C ASP A 113 -0.47 23.04 6.19
N LEU A 114 0.05 23.03 7.41
CA LEU A 114 -0.28 22.01 8.41
C LEU A 114 -1.76 21.95 8.76
N PRO A 115 -2.53 23.07 8.87
CA PRO A 115 -3.96 22.99 9.15
C PRO A 115 -4.75 22.22 8.07
N SER A 116 -4.51 22.54 6.80
CA SER A 116 -5.15 21.83 5.69
C SER A 116 -4.74 20.37 5.66
N TRP A 117 -3.45 20.09 5.80
CA TRP A 117 -2.96 18.72 5.76
C TRP A 117 -3.46 17.86 6.94
N GLU A 118 -3.52 18.43 8.13
CA GLU A 118 -4.11 17.76 9.30
C GLU A 118 -5.60 17.42 9.07
N HIS A 119 -6.34 18.35 8.46
CA HIS A 119 -7.74 18.13 8.12
C HIS A 119 -7.89 16.95 7.14
N ASP A 120 -7.13 16.98 6.04
CA ASP A 120 -7.19 15.94 5.02
C ASP A 120 -6.81 14.55 5.58
N LEU A 121 -5.74 14.47 6.38
CA LEU A 121 -5.34 13.23 7.05
C LEU A 121 -6.41 12.68 7.99
N LYS A 122 -7.16 13.54 8.67
CA LYS A 122 -8.27 13.09 9.54
C LYS A 122 -9.42 12.53 8.73
N VAL A 123 -9.79 13.19 7.63
CA VAL A 123 -10.83 12.71 6.71
C VAL A 123 -10.43 11.37 6.11
N ASP A 124 -9.19 11.24 5.66
CA ASP A 124 -8.68 9.97 5.13
C ASP A 124 -8.72 8.85 6.17
N LEU A 125 -8.34 9.14 7.42
CA LEU A 125 -8.41 8.17 8.51
C LEU A 125 -9.84 7.70 8.79
N GLU A 126 -10.83 8.58 8.72
CA GLU A 126 -12.25 8.21 8.87
C GLU A 126 -12.68 7.21 7.79
N VAL A 127 -12.29 7.48 6.53
CA VAL A 127 -12.57 6.59 5.39
C VAL A 127 -11.85 5.24 5.56
N ILE A 128 -10.56 5.26 5.89
CA ILE A 128 -9.77 4.04 6.10
C ILE A 128 -10.35 3.19 7.24
N ASN A 129 -10.75 3.80 8.35
CA ASN A 129 -11.38 3.11 9.47
C ASN A 129 -12.70 2.45 9.06
N ALA A 130 -13.56 3.15 8.32
CA ALA A 130 -14.81 2.58 7.83
C ALA A 130 -14.58 1.38 6.89
N LEU A 131 -13.54 1.45 6.05
CA LEU A 131 -13.14 0.33 5.20
C LEU A 131 -12.61 -0.84 6.02
N LEU A 132 -11.75 -0.59 7.01
CA LEU A 132 -11.23 -1.63 7.92
C LEU A 132 -12.34 -2.33 8.69
N GLU A 133 -13.32 -1.58 9.21
CA GLU A 133 -14.50 -2.14 9.87
C GLU A 133 -15.34 -3.02 8.93
N SER A 134 -15.46 -2.60 7.66
CA SER A 134 -16.18 -3.39 6.65
C SER A 134 -15.42 -4.67 6.31
N MET A 135 -14.11 -4.58 6.15
CA MET A 135 -13.26 -5.74 5.87
C MET A 135 -13.18 -6.71 7.06
N ALA A 136 -13.28 -6.22 8.30
CA ALA A 136 -13.29 -7.07 9.49
C ALA A 136 -14.50 -8.02 9.57
N LYS A 137 -15.57 -7.70 8.86
CA LYS A 137 -16.79 -8.53 8.79
C LYS A 137 -16.65 -9.69 7.82
N VAL A 138 -15.69 -9.63 6.89
CA VAL A 138 -15.46 -10.70 5.93
C VAL A 138 -14.57 -11.76 6.58
N THR A 139 -15.15 -12.89 6.93
CA THR A 139 -14.43 -14.04 7.47
C THR A 139 -13.91 -14.94 6.33
N PRO A 140 -12.99 -15.87 6.60
CA PRO A 140 -12.58 -16.85 5.59
C PRO A 140 -13.74 -17.68 5.02
N GLU A 141 -14.79 -17.90 5.79
CA GLU A 141 -16.02 -18.60 5.37
C GLU A 141 -16.83 -17.76 4.38
N ASP A 142 -16.81 -16.43 4.52
CA ASP A 142 -17.50 -15.49 3.63
C ASP A 142 -16.67 -15.16 2.37
N ASP A 143 -15.38 -15.49 2.35
CA ASP A 143 -14.50 -15.26 1.20
C ASP A 143 -14.81 -16.26 0.07
N ALA A 144 -15.69 -15.83 -0.85
CA ALA A 144 -16.11 -16.66 -1.97
C ALA A 144 -14.94 -17.15 -2.84
N LYS A 145 -13.86 -16.36 -2.97
CA LYS A 145 -12.67 -16.73 -3.74
C LYS A 145 -11.90 -17.86 -3.06
N LEU A 146 -11.72 -17.75 -1.74
CA LEU A 146 -11.09 -18.81 -0.94
C LEU A 146 -11.94 -20.09 -0.97
N GLN A 147 -13.27 -19.98 -0.78
CA GLN A 147 -14.16 -21.14 -0.80
C GLN A 147 -14.18 -21.82 -2.17
N HIS A 148 -14.15 -21.04 -3.25
CA HIS A 148 -14.05 -21.60 -4.60
C HIS A 148 -12.71 -22.33 -4.84
N LEU A 149 -11.60 -21.75 -4.35
CA LEU A 149 -10.28 -22.39 -4.43
C LEU A 149 -10.26 -23.72 -3.65
N LYS A 150 -10.83 -23.75 -2.43
CA LYS A 150 -10.97 -24.98 -1.63
C LYS A 150 -11.72 -26.07 -2.43
N ALA A 151 -12.85 -25.72 -3.03
CA ALA A 151 -13.64 -26.66 -3.82
C ALA A 151 -12.86 -27.18 -5.04
N LEU A 152 -12.12 -26.32 -5.74
CA LEU A 152 -11.27 -26.73 -6.87
C LEU A 152 -10.15 -27.68 -6.42
N ILE A 153 -9.50 -27.42 -5.30
CA ILE A 153 -8.44 -28.29 -4.75
C ILE A 153 -9.01 -29.66 -4.39
N LEU A 154 -10.15 -29.71 -3.70
CA LEU A 154 -10.81 -30.97 -3.34
C LEU A 154 -11.19 -31.75 -4.58
N SER A 155 -11.82 -31.11 -5.55
CA SER A 155 -12.17 -31.75 -6.83
C SER A 155 -10.95 -32.32 -7.57
N LYS A 156 -9.82 -31.60 -7.56
CA LYS A 156 -8.55 -32.04 -8.14
C LYS A 156 -7.96 -33.27 -7.41
N ILE A 157 -8.11 -33.33 -6.09
CA ILE A 157 -7.64 -34.46 -5.27
C ILE A 157 -8.48 -35.70 -5.52
N GLU A 158 -9.79 -35.53 -5.64
CA GLU A 158 -10.73 -36.63 -5.91
C GLU A 158 -10.61 -37.12 -7.35
N ASN A 159 -10.47 -36.22 -8.30
CA ASN A 159 -10.40 -36.49 -9.73
C ASN A 159 -9.10 -35.93 -10.32
N PRO A 160 -7.95 -36.59 -10.08
CA PRO A 160 -6.66 -36.09 -10.57
C PRO A 160 -6.59 -36.12 -12.10
N ILE A 161 -6.08 -35.05 -12.71
CA ILE A 161 -5.90 -34.94 -14.17
C ILE A 161 -4.90 -35.99 -14.68
N ASN A 162 -3.86 -36.29 -13.89
CA ASN A 162 -2.90 -37.35 -14.17
C ASN A 162 -3.00 -38.41 -13.06
N ASP A 163 -2.96 -39.65 -13.45
CA ASP A 163 -3.10 -40.80 -12.54
C ASP A 163 -2.10 -40.70 -11.37
N GLY A 164 -2.64 -40.78 -10.15
CA GLY A 164 -1.86 -40.70 -8.91
C GLY A 164 -1.30 -39.34 -8.53
N ASN A 165 -1.43 -38.32 -9.37
CA ASN A 165 -0.94 -36.96 -9.05
C ASN A 165 -2.02 -36.08 -8.41
N ARG A 166 -2.00 -36.00 -7.08
CA ARG A 166 -2.91 -35.18 -6.28
C ARG A 166 -2.30 -33.81 -5.87
N LYS A 167 -1.10 -33.47 -6.36
CA LYS A 167 -0.44 -32.22 -6.03
C LYS A 167 -1.12 -31.04 -6.72
N VAL A 168 -1.23 -29.94 -5.98
CA VAL A 168 -1.74 -28.65 -6.47
C VAL A 168 -0.69 -27.59 -6.18
N LEU A 169 -0.39 -26.75 -7.16
CA LEU A 169 0.46 -25.57 -7.00
C LEU A 169 -0.42 -24.34 -7.24
N VAL A 170 -0.40 -23.42 -6.29
CA VAL A 170 -1.12 -22.15 -6.38
C VAL A 170 -0.08 -21.03 -6.40
N PHE A 171 -0.17 -20.17 -7.40
CA PHE A 171 0.69 -19.01 -7.54
C PHE A 171 -0.09 -17.74 -7.19
N THR A 172 0.57 -16.83 -6.51
CA THR A 172 0.04 -15.49 -6.20
C THR A 172 1.16 -14.47 -6.30
N ALA A 173 0.82 -13.23 -6.67
CA ALA A 173 1.76 -12.12 -6.74
C ALA A 173 2.14 -11.56 -5.36
N PHE A 174 1.30 -11.79 -4.33
CA PHE A 174 1.47 -11.18 -3.01
C PHE A 174 1.79 -12.23 -1.94
N ALA A 175 2.86 -11.99 -1.17
CA ALA A 175 3.25 -12.82 -0.02
C ALA A 175 2.12 -12.90 1.03
N ASP A 176 1.41 -11.79 1.27
CA ASP A 176 0.26 -11.74 2.18
C ASP A 176 -0.84 -12.72 1.76
N THR A 177 -1.13 -12.79 0.47
CA THR A 177 -2.10 -13.74 -0.07
C THR A 177 -1.59 -15.19 0.07
N ALA A 178 -0.30 -15.43 -0.16
CA ALA A 178 0.28 -16.76 0.04
C ALA A 178 0.13 -17.21 1.50
N ASN A 179 0.45 -16.34 2.45
CA ASN A 179 0.30 -16.59 3.87
C ASN A 179 -1.17 -16.83 4.26
N TYR A 180 -2.08 -16.02 3.74
CA TYR A 180 -3.50 -16.18 3.96
C TYR A 180 -4.01 -17.53 3.46
N LEU A 181 -3.64 -17.92 2.24
CA LEU A 181 -3.99 -19.21 1.67
C LEU A 181 -3.40 -20.38 2.47
N TYR A 182 -2.12 -20.27 2.86
CA TYR A 182 -1.47 -21.30 3.67
C TYR A 182 -2.23 -21.52 4.99
N ASN A 183 -2.59 -20.47 5.69
CA ASN A 183 -3.28 -20.55 6.98
C ASN A 183 -4.72 -21.10 6.88
N ASN A 184 -5.33 -21.05 5.70
CA ASN A 184 -6.72 -21.45 5.50
C ASN A 184 -6.88 -22.75 4.68
N LEU A 185 -5.81 -23.26 4.05
CA LEU A 185 -5.82 -24.47 3.23
C LEU A 185 -5.01 -25.63 3.83
N ALA A 186 -4.12 -25.35 4.79
CA ALA A 186 -3.24 -26.33 5.44
C ALA A 186 -3.98 -27.19 6.48
#